data_772c206bcdc728c7d07ffaba07643fc2
#
_entry.id   772c206bcdc728c7d07ffaba07643fc2
#
_cell.length_a   1.000
_cell.length_b   1.000
_cell.length_c   1.000
_cell.angle_alpha   90.00
_cell.angle_beta   90.00
_cell.angle_gamma   90.00
#
_symmetry.space_group_name_H-M   'P 1'
#
loop_
_entity.id
_entity.type
_entity.pdbx_description
1 polymer ?
#
loop_
_entity_poly.entity_id
_entity_poly.type
_entity_poly.pdbx_seq_one_letter_code
_entity_poly.pdbx_strand_id
1 'polypeptide(L)'
;AILEKLGVAFVTASPDIDETRHDGETPYDLVLRLAAAKAKKVAKSHSGLIIASDQVATFGLGTDVADEILTKPLTHENAFQQLKRSSGKEINFLTSIALLNTETNNLQNHVDFFQVFFKTLSDNQIRSYLEKENVLNCAGSFKSEGLGVTLFRYTKGDDPNSLIGLPTIKLVDMLAKENVHIL
;
A
#
# COMPACT_ATOMS: atom_id res chain seq x y z
N ALA A 1 8.74 -1.66 -12.63
CA ALA A 1 8.29 -1.77 -11.23
C ALA A 1 9.20 -0.98 -10.28
N ILE A 2 8.77 -0.75 -9.02
CA ILE A 2 9.54 0.07 -8.06
C ILE A 2 10.92 -0.56 -7.78
N LEU A 3 10.99 -1.87 -7.57
CA LEU A 3 12.27 -2.58 -7.30
C LEU A 3 13.27 -2.49 -8.46
N GLU A 4 12.82 -2.40 -9.69
CA GLU A 4 13.72 -2.23 -10.85
C GLU A 4 14.52 -0.93 -10.76
N LYS A 5 13.93 0.12 -10.17
CA LYS A 5 14.61 1.41 -9.96
C LYS A 5 15.78 1.30 -8.99
N LEU A 6 15.76 0.31 -8.10
CA LEU A 6 16.86 0.03 -7.16
C LEU A 6 17.98 -0.83 -7.78
N GLY A 7 17.80 -1.32 -9.02
CA GLY A 7 18.80 -2.16 -9.69
C GLY A 7 18.96 -3.57 -9.08
N VAL A 8 18.04 -3.99 -8.21
CA VAL A 8 18.08 -5.31 -7.56
C VAL A 8 17.44 -6.34 -8.48
N ALA A 9 18.11 -7.47 -8.70
CA ALA A 9 17.51 -8.61 -9.37
C ALA A 9 16.49 -9.30 -8.47
N PHE A 10 15.29 -9.56 -8.97
CA PHE A 10 14.22 -10.21 -8.20
C PHE A 10 13.35 -11.09 -9.08
N VAL A 11 12.65 -12.02 -8.44
CA VAL A 11 11.54 -12.78 -9.02
C VAL A 11 10.26 -12.45 -8.26
N THR A 12 9.11 -12.59 -8.90
CA THR A 12 7.81 -12.36 -8.28
C THR A 12 7.13 -13.67 -7.93
N ALA A 13 6.46 -13.70 -6.78
CA ALA A 13 5.63 -14.81 -6.33
C ALA A 13 4.29 -14.26 -5.81
N SER A 14 3.20 -15.01 -6.05
CA SER A 14 1.88 -14.66 -5.53
C SER A 14 1.59 -15.49 -4.28
N PRO A 15 1.55 -14.89 -3.08
CA PRO A 15 1.14 -15.58 -1.88
C PRO A 15 -0.38 -15.74 -1.88
N ASP A 16 -0.87 -16.97 -1.72
CA ASP A 16 -2.27 -17.25 -1.45
C ASP A 16 -2.45 -17.35 0.06
N ILE A 17 -2.98 -16.28 0.68
CA ILE A 17 -3.25 -16.18 2.11
C ILE A 17 -4.66 -15.62 2.35
N ASP A 18 -5.21 -15.89 3.52
CA ASP A 18 -6.43 -15.23 3.99
C ASP A 18 -6.09 -13.78 4.42
N GLU A 19 -6.66 -12.81 3.73
CA GLU A 19 -6.51 -11.38 4.01
C GLU A 19 -7.63 -10.82 4.89
N THR A 20 -8.52 -11.65 5.41
CA THR A 20 -9.64 -11.22 6.26
C THR A 20 -9.13 -10.51 7.51
N ARG A 21 -9.71 -9.35 7.79
CA ARG A 21 -9.45 -8.60 9.03
C ARG A 21 -9.99 -9.36 10.23
N HIS A 22 -9.19 -9.48 11.28
CA HIS A 22 -9.61 -10.12 12.52
C HIS A 22 -10.45 -9.16 13.38
N ASP A 23 -11.29 -9.74 14.26
CA ASP A 23 -12.03 -8.95 15.24
C ASP A 23 -11.07 -8.19 16.17
N GLY A 24 -11.31 -6.89 16.34
CA GLY A 24 -10.47 -6.03 17.16
C GLY A 24 -9.13 -5.64 16.55
N GLU A 25 -8.84 -6.04 15.31
CA GLU A 25 -7.60 -5.67 14.61
C GLU A 25 -7.69 -4.24 14.07
N THR A 26 -6.69 -3.40 14.36
CA THR A 26 -6.58 -2.08 13.74
C THR A 26 -6.15 -2.19 12.28
N PRO A 27 -6.41 -1.20 11.41
CA PRO A 27 -5.82 -1.17 10.06
C PRO A 27 -4.29 -1.27 10.05
N TYR A 28 -3.62 -0.68 11.04
CA TYR A 28 -2.17 -0.80 11.24
C TYR A 28 -1.73 -2.24 11.48
N ASP A 29 -2.39 -2.93 12.43
CA ASP A 29 -2.06 -4.33 12.76
C ASP A 29 -2.36 -5.26 11.58
N LEU A 30 -3.45 -5.00 10.84
CA LEU A 30 -3.83 -5.73 9.65
C LEU A 30 -2.72 -5.72 8.61
N VAL A 31 -2.25 -4.53 8.18
CA VAL A 31 -1.21 -4.47 7.13
C VAL A 31 0.10 -5.08 7.60
N LEU A 32 0.46 -4.88 8.88
CA LEU A 32 1.67 -5.46 9.46
C LEU A 32 1.61 -6.99 9.45
N ARG A 33 0.48 -7.57 9.88
CA ARG A 33 0.25 -9.02 9.85
C ARG A 33 0.25 -9.59 8.45
N LEU A 34 -0.43 -8.92 7.50
CA LEU A 34 -0.56 -9.40 6.13
C LEU A 34 0.78 -9.41 5.39
N ALA A 35 1.61 -8.35 5.52
CA ALA A 35 2.94 -8.35 4.92
C ALA A 35 3.81 -9.49 5.46
N ALA A 36 3.83 -9.69 6.79
CA ALA A 36 4.56 -10.78 7.42
C ALA A 36 4.03 -12.17 6.98
N ALA A 37 2.71 -12.34 6.90
CA ALA A 37 2.09 -13.59 6.46
C ALA A 37 2.42 -13.91 4.99
N LYS A 38 2.38 -12.90 4.11
CA LYS A 38 2.78 -13.02 2.70
C LYS A 38 4.24 -13.47 2.57
N ALA A 39 5.16 -12.83 3.29
CA ALA A 39 6.56 -13.22 3.29
C ALA A 39 6.78 -14.67 3.77
N LYS A 40 6.16 -15.05 4.89
CA LYS A 40 6.23 -16.41 5.45
C LYS A 40 5.60 -17.46 4.53
N LYS A 41 4.54 -17.13 3.80
CA LYS A 41 3.91 -18.05 2.84
C LYS A 41 4.84 -18.34 1.67
N VAL A 42 5.48 -17.31 1.10
CA VAL A 42 6.43 -17.44 -0.01
C VAL A 42 7.68 -18.21 0.43
N ALA A 43 8.15 -18.02 1.67
CA ALA A 43 9.29 -18.71 2.24
C ALA A 43 9.15 -20.24 2.27
N LYS A 44 7.93 -20.78 2.17
CA LYS A 44 7.71 -22.24 2.10
C LYS A 44 8.19 -22.87 0.79
N SER A 45 8.35 -22.06 -0.25
CA SER A 45 8.74 -22.54 -1.61
C SER A 45 9.90 -21.77 -2.24
N HIS A 46 10.36 -20.70 -1.61
CA HIS A 46 11.46 -19.86 -2.10
C HIS A 46 12.44 -19.58 -0.97
N SER A 47 13.74 -19.52 -1.31
CA SER A 47 14.82 -19.17 -0.40
C SER A 47 15.43 -17.81 -0.73
N GLY A 48 16.18 -17.24 0.22
CA GLY A 48 16.85 -15.95 0.11
C GLY A 48 16.09 -14.84 0.84
N LEU A 49 16.20 -13.62 0.36
CA LEU A 49 15.51 -12.45 0.90
C LEU A 49 14.14 -12.30 0.26
N ILE A 50 13.10 -12.39 1.05
CA ILE A 50 11.71 -12.28 0.60
C ILE A 50 11.13 -10.95 1.05
N ILE A 51 10.75 -10.12 0.07
CA ILE A 51 10.09 -8.83 0.29
C ILE A 51 8.59 -9.02 0.06
N ALA A 52 7.78 -8.60 1.02
CA ALA A 52 6.33 -8.56 0.89
C ALA A 52 5.80 -7.22 1.40
N SER A 53 4.69 -6.79 0.86
CA SER A 53 4.02 -5.55 1.26
C SER A 53 2.52 -5.75 1.30
N ASP A 54 1.87 -4.95 2.14
CA ASP A 54 0.42 -4.80 2.17
C ASP A 54 0.04 -3.34 2.40
N GLN A 55 -1.11 -2.92 1.86
CA GLN A 55 -1.54 -1.53 1.96
C GLN A 55 -3.04 -1.43 2.19
N VAL A 56 -3.43 -0.52 3.07
CA VAL A 56 -4.82 -0.08 3.23
C VAL A 56 -4.91 1.44 3.15
N ALA A 57 -6.07 1.92 2.70
CA ALA A 57 -6.45 3.33 2.76
C ALA A 57 -7.54 3.50 3.82
N THR A 58 -7.48 4.57 4.62
CA THR A 58 -8.44 4.83 5.71
C THR A 58 -8.87 6.28 5.76
N PHE A 59 -10.07 6.55 6.29
CA PHE A 59 -10.49 7.91 6.66
C PHE A 59 -9.96 8.35 8.03
N GLY A 60 -9.51 7.42 8.88
CA GLY A 60 -8.84 7.70 10.15
C GLY A 60 -7.33 7.52 10.02
N LEU A 61 -6.61 7.62 11.13
CA LEU A 61 -5.15 7.40 11.16
C LEU A 61 -4.75 5.93 10.98
N GLY A 62 -5.72 5.01 11.01
CA GLY A 62 -5.49 3.57 10.87
C GLY A 62 -5.02 2.89 12.15
N THR A 63 -5.03 3.60 13.27
CA THR A 63 -4.59 3.11 14.58
C THR A 63 -5.74 2.76 15.52
N ASP A 64 -6.99 3.02 15.09
CA ASP A 64 -8.20 2.68 15.81
C ASP A 64 -8.95 1.53 15.10
N VAL A 65 -9.54 0.63 15.85
CA VAL A 65 -10.40 -0.44 15.33
C VAL A 65 -11.62 0.13 14.59
N ALA A 66 -12.11 1.30 14.98
CA ALA A 66 -13.23 1.98 14.35
C ALA A 66 -12.86 2.70 13.05
N ASP A 67 -11.56 2.82 12.71
CA ASP A 67 -11.13 3.46 11.46
C ASP A 67 -11.63 2.66 10.25
N GLU A 68 -12.33 3.36 9.36
CA GLU A 68 -12.90 2.77 8.16
C GLU A 68 -11.83 2.52 7.11
N ILE A 69 -11.71 1.27 6.68
CA ILE A 69 -10.85 0.88 5.56
C ILE A 69 -11.59 1.11 4.23
N LEU A 70 -10.97 1.85 3.34
CA LEU A 70 -11.42 2.00 1.95
C LEU A 70 -10.94 0.79 1.14
N THR A 71 -11.84 -0.13 0.87
CA THR A 71 -11.55 -1.33 0.09
C THR A 71 -11.45 -1.03 -1.41
N LYS A 72 -11.02 -2.01 -2.20
CA LYS A 72 -11.08 -1.95 -3.66
C LYS A 72 -12.53 -1.76 -4.09
N PRO A 73 -12.84 -0.78 -4.96
CA PRO A 73 -14.24 -0.47 -5.31
C PRO A 73 -14.91 -1.56 -6.13
N LEU A 74 -14.17 -2.31 -6.95
CA LEU A 74 -14.62 -3.39 -7.83
C LEU A 74 -15.61 -2.98 -8.93
N THR A 75 -16.33 -1.87 -8.77
CA THR A 75 -17.27 -1.32 -9.75
C THR A 75 -17.07 0.18 -9.93
N HIS A 76 -17.46 0.72 -11.09
CA HIS A 76 -17.38 2.16 -11.35
C HIS A 76 -18.27 2.98 -10.40
N GLU A 77 -19.45 2.45 -10.04
CA GLU A 77 -20.34 3.14 -9.10
C GLU A 77 -19.70 3.24 -7.71
N ASN A 78 -19.13 2.15 -7.20
CA ASN A 78 -18.43 2.19 -5.90
C ASN A 78 -17.21 3.12 -5.95
N ALA A 79 -16.46 3.14 -7.05
CA ALA A 79 -15.34 4.04 -7.24
C ALA A 79 -15.79 5.51 -7.22
N PHE A 80 -16.90 5.82 -7.90
CA PHE A 80 -17.49 7.15 -7.88
C PHE A 80 -17.90 7.57 -6.47
N GLN A 81 -18.59 6.71 -5.73
CA GLN A 81 -19.02 6.99 -4.36
C GLN A 81 -17.81 7.16 -3.40
N GLN A 82 -16.76 6.33 -3.53
CA GLN A 82 -15.54 6.49 -2.74
C GLN A 82 -14.87 7.84 -3.01
N LEU A 83 -14.67 8.21 -4.28
CA LEU A 83 -14.06 9.50 -4.64
C LEU A 83 -14.92 10.69 -4.19
N LYS A 84 -16.25 10.57 -4.28
CA LYS A 84 -17.18 11.59 -3.77
C LYS A 84 -17.06 11.76 -2.27
N ARG A 85 -16.94 10.68 -1.51
CA ARG A 85 -16.71 10.72 -0.05
C ARG A 85 -15.34 11.27 0.31
N SER A 86 -14.32 11.05 -0.53
CA SER A 86 -12.95 11.53 -0.35
C SER A 86 -12.78 13.01 -0.70
N SER A 87 -13.72 13.57 -1.48
CA SER A 87 -13.68 14.97 -1.94
C SER A 87 -13.52 15.95 -0.77
N GLY A 88 -12.48 16.79 -0.82
CA GLY A 88 -12.14 17.78 0.20
C GLY A 88 -11.63 17.20 1.52
N LYS A 89 -11.34 15.89 1.59
CA LYS A 89 -10.89 15.21 2.80
C LYS A 89 -9.46 14.69 2.69
N GLU A 90 -8.94 14.26 3.81
CA GLU A 90 -7.70 13.51 3.97
C GLU A 90 -7.98 12.02 3.94
N ILE A 91 -7.15 11.28 3.21
CA ILE A 91 -7.08 9.83 3.22
C ILE A 91 -5.70 9.43 3.67
N ASN A 92 -5.61 8.52 4.62
CA ASN A 92 -4.37 7.98 5.13
C ASN A 92 -4.09 6.61 4.51
N PHE A 93 -2.88 6.43 3.99
CA PHE A 93 -2.37 5.16 3.48
C PHE A 93 -1.37 4.60 4.48
N LEU A 94 -1.64 3.38 4.92
CA LEU A 94 -0.73 2.58 5.73
C LEU A 94 -0.16 1.50 4.82
N THR A 95 1.14 1.57 4.59
CA THR A 95 1.83 0.60 3.72
C THR A 95 2.88 -0.12 4.52
N SER A 96 2.64 -1.40 4.78
CA SER A 96 3.61 -2.25 5.46
C SER A 96 4.60 -2.85 4.48
N ILE A 97 5.81 -3.08 4.98
CA ILE A 97 6.84 -3.88 4.33
C ILE A 97 7.37 -4.91 5.30
N ALA A 98 7.55 -6.13 4.80
CA ALA A 98 8.24 -7.22 5.50
C ALA A 98 9.41 -7.69 4.64
N LEU A 99 10.60 -7.80 5.25
CA LEU A 99 11.78 -8.46 4.67
C LEU A 99 12.12 -9.67 5.52
N LEU A 100 11.98 -10.87 4.95
CA LEU A 100 12.31 -12.13 5.59
C LEU A 100 13.57 -12.73 4.96
N ASN A 101 14.59 -12.93 5.77
CA ASN A 101 15.75 -13.74 5.40
C ASN A 101 15.48 -15.19 5.78
N THR A 102 15.35 -16.07 4.78
CA THR A 102 15.01 -17.48 5.00
C THR A 102 16.16 -18.30 5.57
N GLU A 103 17.41 -17.86 5.45
CA GLU A 103 18.60 -18.55 6.00
C GLU A 103 18.71 -18.35 7.50
N THR A 104 18.48 -17.11 7.95
CA THR A 104 18.58 -16.73 9.37
C THR A 104 17.23 -16.75 10.09
N ASN A 105 16.13 -16.88 9.35
CA ASN A 105 14.75 -16.71 9.80
C ASN A 105 14.50 -15.32 10.44
N ASN A 106 15.30 -14.33 10.08
CA ASN A 106 15.14 -12.94 10.55
C ASN A 106 14.04 -12.25 9.75
N LEU A 107 13.05 -11.72 10.46
CA LEU A 107 11.93 -10.97 9.87
C LEU A 107 12.00 -9.52 10.33
N GLN A 108 12.23 -8.60 9.41
CA GLN A 108 12.14 -7.16 9.62
C GLN A 108 10.78 -6.68 9.11
N ASN A 109 10.07 -5.87 9.88
CA ASN A 109 8.78 -5.27 9.52
C ASN A 109 8.79 -3.76 9.75
N HIS A 110 8.02 -3.04 8.94
CA HIS A 110 7.77 -1.60 9.12
C HIS A 110 6.42 -1.24 8.51
N VAL A 111 5.76 -0.21 9.04
CA VAL A 111 4.58 0.42 8.43
C VAL A 111 4.90 1.88 8.18
N ASP A 112 4.75 2.30 6.94
CA ASP A 112 4.90 3.68 6.50
C ASP A 112 3.54 4.35 6.36
N PHE A 113 3.48 5.65 6.71
CA PHE A 113 2.27 6.45 6.64
C PHE A 113 2.40 7.49 5.54
N PHE A 114 1.39 7.54 4.67
CA PHE A 114 1.32 8.54 3.62
C PHE A 114 -0.08 9.14 3.53
N GLN A 115 -0.18 10.46 3.56
CA GLN A 115 -1.44 11.20 3.58
C GLN A 115 -1.69 11.85 2.22
N VAL A 116 -2.91 11.74 1.75
CA VAL A 116 -3.38 12.36 0.51
C VAL A 116 -4.54 13.29 0.84
N PHE A 117 -4.38 14.57 0.53
CA PHE A 117 -5.41 15.59 0.72
C PHE A 117 -6.09 15.86 -0.62
N PHE A 118 -7.36 15.49 -0.72
CA PHE A 118 -8.14 15.67 -1.94
C PHE A 118 -8.56 17.12 -2.14
N LYS A 119 -8.64 17.55 -3.40
CA LYS A 119 -9.37 18.76 -3.79
C LYS A 119 -10.86 18.55 -3.52
N THR A 120 -11.62 19.63 -3.42
CA THR A 120 -13.09 19.55 -3.58
C THR A 120 -13.37 19.21 -5.04
N LEU A 121 -13.97 18.05 -5.27
CA LEU A 121 -14.23 17.47 -6.58
C LEU A 121 -15.72 17.62 -6.93
N SER A 122 -16.00 18.04 -8.15
CA SER A 122 -17.35 17.95 -8.71
C SER A 122 -17.61 16.54 -9.24
N ASP A 123 -18.90 16.19 -9.36
CA ASP A 123 -19.32 14.88 -9.95
C ASP A 123 -18.76 14.71 -11.38
N ASN A 124 -18.68 15.79 -12.16
CA ASN A 124 -18.14 15.75 -13.52
C ASN A 124 -16.62 15.46 -13.52
N GLN A 125 -15.87 16.01 -12.58
CA GLN A 125 -14.44 15.74 -12.46
C GLN A 125 -14.20 14.27 -12.08
N ILE A 126 -14.99 13.73 -11.15
CA ILE A 126 -14.91 12.32 -10.75
C ILE A 126 -15.22 11.42 -11.93
N ARG A 127 -16.32 11.65 -12.67
CA ARG A 127 -16.67 10.86 -13.86
C ARG A 127 -15.60 10.91 -14.92
N SER A 128 -15.11 12.12 -15.28
CA SER A 128 -14.04 12.29 -16.25
C SER A 128 -12.74 11.57 -15.86
N TYR A 129 -12.43 11.51 -14.56
CA TYR A 129 -11.29 10.74 -14.06
C TYR A 129 -11.51 9.23 -14.26
N LEU A 130 -12.65 8.71 -13.84
CA LEU A 130 -12.99 7.28 -13.93
C LEU A 130 -13.12 6.76 -15.37
N GLU A 131 -13.42 7.64 -16.34
CA GLU A 131 -13.42 7.30 -17.77
C GLU A 131 -11.99 7.10 -18.32
N LYS A 132 -10.99 7.76 -17.70
CA LYS A 132 -9.59 7.77 -18.17
C LYS A 132 -8.70 6.79 -17.42
N GLU A 133 -9.07 6.42 -16.19
CA GLU A 133 -8.26 5.57 -15.31
C GLU A 133 -9.06 4.35 -14.84
N ASN A 134 -8.48 3.16 -15.02
CA ASN A 134 -9.04 1.95 -14.45
C ASN A 134 -8.53 1.79 -13.02
N VAL A 135 -9.39 2.06 -12.03
CA VAL A 135 -9.07 2.06 -10.60
C VAL A 135 -9.80 0.98 -9.80
N LEU A 136 -10.49 0.05 -10.48
CA LEU A 136 -11.37 -0.92 -9.83
C LEU A 136 -10.67 -1.83 -8.82
N ASN A 137 -9.36 -2.01 -8.98
CA ASN A 137 -8.52 -2.81 -8.09
C ASN A 137 -7.61 -1.97 -7.18
N CYS A 138 -7.84 -0.65 -7.08
CA CYS A 138 -7.04 0.26 -6.28
C CYS A 138 -7.79 0.68 -5.02
N ALA A 139 -7.19 0.50 -3.83
CA ALA A 139 -7.72 1.05 -2.59
C ALA A 139 -7.83 2.58 -2.70
N GLY A 140 -8.96 3.14 -2.23
CA GLY A 140 -9.23 4.58 -2.35
C GLY A 140 -9.62 5.05 -3.75
N SER A 141 -9.76 4.15 -4.72
CA SER A 141 -10.26 4.43 -6.09
C SER A 141 -9.42 5.40 -6.90
N PHE A 142 -8.10 5.41 -6.72
CA PHE A 142 -7.18 6.20 -7.58
C PHE A 142 -5.84 5.51 -7.79
N LYS A 143 -5.07 5.99 -8.76
CA LYS A 143 -3.67 5.64 -9.03
C LYS A 143 -2.80 6.89 -8.93
N SER A 144 -1.89 6.91 -7.96
CA SER A 144 -0.98 8.03 -7.75
C SER A 144 0.07 8.17 -8.86
N GLU A 145 0.44 7.06 -9.49
CA GLU A 145 1.36 6.99 -10.62
C GLU A 145 0.75 7.39 -11.97
N GLY A 146 -0.57 7.62 -11.99
CA GLY A 146 -1.34 8.06 -13.16
C GLY A 146 -2.01 9.40 -12.95
N LEU A 147 -3.23 9.55 -13.49
CA LEU A 147 -4.01 10.78 -13.39
C LEU A 147 -4.51 11.09 -11.97
N GLY A 148 -4.37 10.17 -11.02
CA GLY A 148 -4.79 10.37 -9.61
C GLY A 148 -4.22 11.63 -8.98
N VAL A 149 -2.99 12.04 -9.36
CA VAL A 149 -2.37 13.29 -8.89
C VAL A 149 -3.22 14.53 -9.18
N THR A 150 -4.09 14.48 -10.19
CA THR A 150 -4.98 15.60 -10.54
C THR A 150 -6.09 15.83 -9.49
N LEU A 151 -6.41 14.79 -8.70
CA LEU A 151 -7.41 14.81 -7.65
C LEU A 151 -6.86 15.40 -6.35
N PHE A 152 -5.53 15.50 -6.19
CA PHE A 152 -4.89 15.88 -4.95
C PHE A 152 -4.68 17.39 -4.85
N ARG A 153 -4.84 17.93 -3.66
CA ARG A 153 -4.43 19.27 -3.28
C ARG A 153 -2.95 19.29 -2.89
N TYR A 154 -2.53 18.34 -2.06
CA TYR A 154 -1.16 18.06 -1.67
C TYR A 154 -1.09 16.65 -1.03
N THR A 155 0.13 16.18 -0.80
CA THR A 155 0.41 14.93 -0.10
C THR A 155 1.41 15.19 1.01
N LYS A 156 1.47 14.28 2.02
CA LYS A 156 2.42 14.33 3.12
C LYS A 156 2.84 12.91 3.47
N GLY A 157 4.15 12.68 3.57
CA GLY A 157 4.76 11.40 3.92
C GLY A 157 6.25 11.41 3.57
N ASP A 158 6.99 10.46 4.11
CA ASP A 158 8.45 10.41 3.95
C ASP A 158 8.87 9.72 2.65
N ASP A 159 8.14 8.68 2.22
CA ASP A 159 8.42 7.94 1.00
C ASP A 159 7.22 7.95 0.04
N PRO A 160 7.30 8.68 -1.09
CA PRO A 160 6.22 8.71 -2.08
C PRO A 160 5.94 7.33 -2.72
N ASN A 161 6.91 6.39 -2.71
CA ASN A 161 6.70 5.04 -3.21
C ASN A 161 5.82 4.21 -2.26
N SER A 162 5.68 4.62 -1.00
CA SER A 162 4.72 4.00 -0.07
C SER A 162 3.29 4.12 -0.59
N LEU A 163 2.93 5.26 -1.21
CA LEU A 163 1.61 5.44 -1.82
C LEU A 163 1.38 4.48 -3.00
N ILE A 164 2.45 4.08 -3.70
CA ILE A 164 2.39 3.10 -4.80
C ILE A 164 2.36 1.65 -4.26
N GLY A 165 2.67 1.46 -2.98
CA GLY A 165 2.56 0.18 -2.29
C GLY A 165 3.87 -0.44 -1.82
N LEU A 166 5.02 0.26 -1.87
CA LEU A 166 6.28 -0.26 -1.35
C LEU A 166 7.15 0.85 -0.74
N PRO A 167 7.35 0.89 0.59
CA PRO A 167 8.26 1.82 1.27
C PRO A 167 9.72 1.55 0.90
N THR A 168 10.22 2.23 -0.12
CA THR A 168 11.56 1.96 -0.68
C THR A 168 12.70 2.50 0.15
N ILE A 169 12.50 3.66 0.78
CA ILE A 169 13.51 4.24 1.69
C ILE A 169 13.78 3.23 2.81
N LYS A 170 12.72 2.72 3.43
CA LYS A 170 12.84 1.72 4.47
C LYS A 170 13.38 0.38 3.98
N LEU A 171 13.00 -0.02 2.76
CA LEU A 171 13.51 -1.23 2.15
C LEU A 171 15.04 -1.20 2.00
N VAL A 172 15.63 -0.07 1.58
CA VAL A 172 17.08 0.09 1.44
C VAL A 172 17.78 -0.13 2.80
N ASP A 173 17.23 0.46 3.87
CA ASP A 173 17.75 0.24 5.23
C ASP A 173 17.68 -1.22 5.68
N MET A 174 16.57 -1.89 5.35
CA MET A 174 16.37 -3.32 5.68
C MET A 174 17.34 -4.22 4.91
N LEU A 175 17.54 -3.95 3.61
CA LEU A 175 18.49 -4.68 2.76
C LEU A 175 19.93 -4.50 3.25
N ALA A 176 20.32 -3.29 3.65
CA ALA A 176 21.65 -3.03 4.19
C ALA A 176 21.95 -3.86 5.45
N LYS A 177 20.94 -4.10 6.32
CA LYS A 177 21.08 -4.98 7.50
C LYS A 177 21.28 -6.46 7.14
N GLU A 178 20.87 -6.85 5.95
CA GLU A 178 21.10 -8.18 5.37
C GLU A 178 22.35 -8.20 4.45
N ASN A 179 23.23 -7.21 4.56
CA ASN A 179 24.46 -7.04 3.76
C ASN A 179 24.21 -6.88 2.25
N VAL A 180 23.02 -6.41 1.87
CA VAL A 180 22.71 -6.04 0.48
C VAL A 180 22.72 -4.52 0.36
N HIS A 181 23.78 -3.99 -0.26
CA HIS A 181 23.98 -2.57 -0.45
C HIS A 181 23.59 -2.17 -1.87
N ILE A 182 22.79 -1.10 -1.98
CA ILE A 182 22.32 -0.59 -3.28
C ILE A 182 23.34 0.37 -3.89
N LEU A 183 24.11 1.06 -3.05
CA LEU A 183 25.17 2.01 -3.45
C LEU A 183 26.49 1.60 -2.81
#